data_1c8b1824061d0a1907da1153ef713f37
#
_entry.id   1c8b1824061d0a1907da1153ef713f37
#
_cell.length_a   1.000
_cell.length_b   1.000
_cell.length_c   1.000
_cell.angle_alpha   90.00
_cell.angle_beta   90.00
_cell.angle_gamma   90.00
#
_symmetry.space_group_name_H-M   'P 1'
#
loop_
_entity.id
_entity.type
_entity.pdbx_description
1 polymer ?
#
loop_
_entity_poly.entity_id
_entity_poly.type
_entity_poly.pdbx_seq_one_letter_code
_entity_poly.pdbx_strand_id
1 'polypeptide(L)'
;KEINLVGLPFGSTVNLVNNRAFIPIFLGGVFGACARWGLLEMLPTTGNWPWQIFILNVAGCCILGILVGCFSLETKLFHALTTGFCGAFTTFSAFSVDLAEFIRNGQLLTGFSYLLASSFVGLWGYFYSKQRLSIRMASK
;
A
#
# COMPACT_ATOMS: atom_id res chain seq x y z
N LYS A 1 1.46 -8.78 -31.24
CA LYS A 1 0.22 -9.59 -31.19
C LYS A 1 -0.78 -8.76 -30.41
N GLU A 2 -1.69 -8.12 -31.12
CA GLU A 2 -2.79 -7.36 -30.51
C GLU A 2 -3.68 -8.31 -29.74
N ILE A 3 -3.85 -8.03 -28.46
CA ILE A 3 -4.82 -8.75 -27.60
C ILE A 3 -6.18 -8.15 -27.90
N ASN A 4 -6.98 -8.88 -28.67
CA ASN A 4 -8.34 -8.50 -29.02
C ASN A 4 -9.22 -8.67 -27.76
N LEU A 5 -9.50 -7.58 -27.05
CA LEU A 5 -10.29 -7.56 -25.80
C LEU A 5 -11.81 -7.64 -26.03
N VAL A 6 -12.24 -7.68 -27.31
CA VAL A 6 -13.65 -7.74 -27.68
C VAL A 6 -14.02 -9.21 -27.91
N GLY A 7 -14.58 -9.85 -26.88
CA GLY A 7 -15.14 -11.21 -27.03
C GLY A 7 -14.85 -12.21 -25.91
N LEU A 8 -14.22 -11.81 -24.82
CA LEU A 8 -14.06 -12.72 -23.68
C LEU A 8 -15.37 -12.77 -22.87
N PRO A 9 -16.01 -13.95 -22.71
CA PRO A 9 -17.15 -14.08 -21.82
C PRO A 9 -16.71 -13.75 -20.40
N PHE A 10 -17.52 -12.98 -19.68
CA PHE A 10 -17.26 -12.47 -18.32
C PHE A 10 -16.80 -13.56 -17.30
N GLY A 11 -17.04 -14.82 -17.61
CA GLY A 11 -16.61 -15.96 -16.80
C GLY A 11 -15.18 -16.45 -17.03
N SER A 12 -14.49 -16.06 -18.12
CA SER A 12 -13.14 -16.54 -18.43
C SER A 12 -12.02 -15.72 -17.78
N THR A 13 -12.29 -14.48 -17.36
CA THR A 13 -11.32 -13.61 -16.65
C THR A 13 -11.06 -14.04 -15.21
N VAL A 14 -12.02 -14.75 -14.59
CA VAL A 14 -11.90 -15.23 -13.20
C VAL A 14 -10.93 -16.42 -13.09
N ASN A 15 -10.72 -17.18 -14.17
CA ASN A 15 -9.80 -18.32 -14.20
C ASN A 15 -8.31 -17.92 -14.35
N LEU A 16 -8.00 -16.66 -14.63
CA LEU A 16 -6.62 -16.16 -14.73
C LEU A 16 -6.02 -15.79 -13.36
N VAL A 17 -6.84 -15.65 -12.32
CA VAL A 17 -6.33 -15.61 -10.95
C VAL A 17 -5.92 -17.06 -10.59
N ASN A 18 -4.67 -17.36 -10.84
CA ASN A 18 -4.07 -18.64 -10.52
C ASN A 18 -4.43 -18.98 -9.06
N ASN A 19 -5.32 -19.95 -8.82
CA ASN A 19 -5.77 -20.39 -7.49
C ASN A 19 -4.62 -20.66 -6.51
N ARG A 20 -3.40 -20.86 -7.04
CA ARG A 20 -2.18 -21.07 -6.26
C ARG A 20 -1.62 -19.79 -5.60
N ALA A 21 -2.04 -18.60 -6.01
CA ALA A 21 -1.61 -17.33 -5.40
C ALA A 21 -2.60 -16.81 -4.35
N PHE A 22 -3.86 -17.28 -4.37
CA PHE A 22 -4.91 -16.80 -3.48
C PHE A 22 -4.57 -16.99 -2.00
N ILE A 23 -4.16 -18.19 -1.59
CA ILE A 23 -3.84 -18.50 -0.19
C ILE A 23 -2.68 -17.64 0.33
N PRO A 24 -1.53 -17.52 -0.38
CA PRO A 24 -0.46 -16.60 0.03
C PRO A 24 -0.93 -15.15 0.17
N ILE A 25 -1.71 -14.64 -0.77
CA ILE A 25 -2.24 -13.26 -0.72
C ILE A 25 -3.19 -13.10 0.48
N PHE A 26 -4.08 -14.04 0.72
CA PHE A 26 -4.99 -14.03 1.87
C PHE A 26 -4.22 -14.00 3.19
N LEU A 27 -3.25 -14.89 3.37
CA LEU A 27 -2.41 -14.90 4.57
C LEU A 27 -1.62 -13.60 4.73
N GLY A 28 -1.02 -13.09 3.65
CA GLY A 28 -0.38 -11.77 3.64
C GLY A 28 -1.33 -10.67 4.10
N GLY A 29 -2.58 -10.69 3.61
CA GLY A 29 -3.63 -9.76 4.01
C GLY A 29 -3.98 -9.81 5.50
N VAL A 30 -4.12 -11.02 6.05
CA VAL A 30 -4.36 -11.21 7.49
C VAL A 30 -3.22 -10.60 8.32
N PHE A 31 -1.97 -10.92 7.99
CA PHE A 31 -0.81 -10.35 8.68
C PHE A 31 -0.72 -8.83 8.52
N GLY A 32 -1.00 -8.30 7.33
CA GLY A 32 -1.03 -6.86 7.06
C GLY A 32 -2.08 -6.13 7.90
N ALA A 33 -3.30 -6.69 7.99
CA ALA A 33 -4.38 -6.13 8.80
C ALA A 33 -4.05 -6.17 10.31
N CYS A 34 -3.49 -7.27 10.81
CA CYS A 34 -3.03 -7.38 12.20
C CYS A 34 -1.92 -6.38 12.50
N ALA A 35 -0.93 -6.24 11.61
CA ALA A 35 0.16 -5.28 11.76
C ALA A 35 -0.35 -3.83 11.77
N ARG A 36 -1.32 -3.50 10.89
CA ARG A 36 -2.00 -2.20 10.90
C ARG A 36 -2.68 -1.93 12.23
N TRP A 37 -3.49 -2.87 12.70
CA TRP A 37 -4.18 -2.72 13.97
C TRP A 37 -3.19 -2.50 15.13
N GLY A 38 -2.17 -3.35 15.26
CA GLY A 38 -1.15 -3.22 16.30
C GLY A 38 -0.38 -1.89 16.24
N LEU A 39 -0.05 -1.40 15.03
CA LEU A 39 0.61 -0.11 14.88
C LEU A 39 -0.29 1.06 15.30
N LEU A 40 -1.57 1.01 14.96
CA LEU A 40 -2.53 2.05 15.35
C LEU A 40 -2.72 2.12 16.85
N GLU A 41 -2.72 0.98 17.56
CA GLU A 41 -2.78 0.94 19.03
C GLU A 41 -1.52 1.51 19.70
N MET A 42 -0.37 1.41 19.06
CA MET A 42 0.90 1.92 19.59
C MET A 42 1.10 3.42 19.37
N LEU A 43 0.48 3.98 18.34
CA LEU A 43 0.65 5.38 17.99
C LEU A 43 -0.35 6.27 18.73
N PRO A 44 0.11 7.35 19.40
CA PRO A 44 -0.80 8.24 20.10
C PRO A 44 -1.71 9.01 19.15
N THR A 45 -2.96 9.19 19.56
CA THR A 45 -3.95 10.05 18.89
C THR A 45 -3.83 11.49 19.37
N THR A 46 -2.69 12.13 19.20
CA THR A 46 -2.48 13.49 19.72
C THR A 46 -2.51 14.54 18.61
N GLY A 47 -3.25 15.63 18.85
CA GLY A 47 -3.29 16.80 17.97
C GLY A 47 -4.32 16.73 16.84
N ASN A 48 -4.37 17.81 16.04
CA ASN A 48 -5.33 17.98 14.94
C ASN A 48 -4.85 17.37 13.61
N TRP A 49 -3.71 16.67 13.62
CA TRP A 49 -3.15 16.03 12.42
C TRP A 49 -3.19 14.51 12.54
N PRO A 50 -3.66 13.77 11.53
CA PRO A 50 -3.84 12.33 11.59
C PRO A 50 -2.51 11.58 11.39
N TRP A 51 -1.59 11.73 12.34
CA TRP A 51 -0.25 11.13 12.30
C TRP A 51 -0.26 9.62 12.15
N GLN A 52 -1.22 8.95 12.78
CA GLN A 52 -1.34 7.50 12.73
C GLN A 52 -1.49 7.00 11.29
N ILE A 53 -2.46 7.54 10.55
CA ILE A 53 -2.75 7.14 9.17
C ILE A 53 -1.63 7.59 8.23
N PHE A 54 -1.07 8.79 8.46
CA PHE A 54 0.07 9.30 7.70
C PHE A 54 1.28 8.37 7.82
N ILE A 55 1.73 8.07 9.04
CA ILE A 55 2.90 7.20 9.30
C ILE A 55 2.68 5.80 8.73
N LEU A 56 1.49 5.23 8.95
CA LEU A 56 1.12 3.91 8.47
C LEU A 56 1.20 3.81 6.95
N ASN A 57 0.63 4.77 6.23
CA ASN A 57 0.62 4.76 4.77
C ASN A 57 2.03 5.02 4.20
N VAL A 58 2.81 5.93 4.79
CA VAL A 58 4.22 6.17 4.38
C VAL A 58 5.07 4.92 4.64
N ALA A 59 4.94 4.27 5.81
CA ALA A 59 5.63 3.03 6.11
C ALA A 59 5.29 1.93 5.10
N GLY A 60 4.01 1.78 4.75
CA GLY A 60 3.57 0.84 3.72
C GLY A 60 4.17 1.12 2.34
N CYS A 61 4.28 2.40 1.95
CA CYS A 61 4.97 2.81 0.71
C CYS A 61 6.45 2.44 0.73
N CYS A 62 7.15 2.67 1.85
CA CYS A 62 8.55 2.28 2.00
C CYS A 62 8.73 0.76 1.92
N ILE A 63 7.90 -0.01 2.63
CA ILE A 63 7.91 -1.48 2.59
C ILE A 63 7.69 -1.98 1.16
N LEU A 64 6.70 -1.43 0.47
CA LEU A 64 6.42 -1.78 -0.93
C LEU A 64 7.62 -1.48 -1.84
N GLY A 65 8.28 -0.33 -1.65
CA GLY A 65 9.50 0.03 -2.39
C GLY A 65 10.64 -0.96 -2.16
N ILE A 66 10.85 -1.40 -0.91
CA ILE A 66 11.82 -2.45 -0.55
C ILE A 66 11.49 -3.76 -1.27
N LEU A 67 10.25 -4.22 -1.18
CA LEU A 67 9.81 -5.48 -1.78
C LEU A 67 10.01 -5.49 -3.29
N VAL A 68 9.62 -4.41 -3.97
CA VAL A 68 9.79 -4.26 -5.42
C VAL A 68 11.27 -4.15 -5.82
N GLY A 69 12.11 -3.61 -4.95
CA GLY A 69 13.57 -3.52 -5.19
C GLY A 69 14.34 -4.83 -4.96
N CYS A 70 13.80 -5.74 -4.15
CA CYS A 70 14.49 -6.96 -3.69
C CYS A 70 14.01 -8.25 -4.34
N PHE A 71 12.74 -8.34 -4.71
CA PHE A 71 12.13 -9.61 -5.11
C PHE A 71 11.82 -9.67 -6.60
N SER A 72 11.91 -10.87 -7.18
CA SER A 72 11.39 -11.15 -8.52
C SER A 72 9.86 -11.02 -8.51
N LEU A 73 9.33 -10.30 -9.51
CA LEU A 73 7.90 -9.94 -9.62
C LEU A 73 6.94 -11.13 -9.77
N GLU A 74 7.46 -12.32 -10.09
CA GLU A 74 6.64 -13.49 -10.43
C GLU A 74 6.47 -14.51 -9.28
N THR A 75 7.01 -14.23 -8.09
CA THR A 75 6.94 -15.18 -6.97
C THR A 75 5.63 -15.04 -6.20
N LYS A 76 5.10 -16.19 -5.71
CA LYS A 76 3.93 -16.20 -4.82
C LYS A 76 4.16 -15.40 -3.56
N LEU A 77 5.39 -15.42 -3.02
CA LEU A 77 5.79 -14.64 -1.86
C LEU A 77 5.74 -13.13 -2.15
N PHE A 78 6.17 -12.71 -3.34
CA PHE A 78 6.07 -11.31 -3.76
C PHE A 78 4.61 -10.84 -3.74
N HIS A 79 3.68 -11.59 -4.33
CA HIS A 79 2.26 -11.25 -4.31
C HIS A 79 1.65 -11.28 -2.91
N ALA A 80 2.07 -12.22 -2.05
CA ALA A 80 1.62 -12.26 -0.65
C ALA A 80 2.04 -11.00 0.11
N LEU A 81 3.28 -10.54 -0.09
CA LEU A 81 3.82 -9.38 0.62
C LEU A 81 3.34 -8.05 0.03
N THR A 82 3.27 -7.92 -1.30
CA THR A 82 2.84 -6.66 -1.94
C THR A 82 1.33 -6.51 -1.93
N THR A 83 0.60 -7.40 -2.60
CA THR A 83 -0.86 -7.32 -2.72
C THR A 83 -1.55 -7.67 -1.41
N GLY A 84 -1.09 -8.75 -0.74
CA GLY A 84 -1.66 -9.19 0.53
C GLY A 84 -1.30 -8.24 1.67
N PHE A 85 -0.04 -8.29 2.11
CA PHE A 85 0.40 -7.56 3.29
C PHE A 85 0.32 -6.04 3.11
N CYS A 86 1.00 -5.45 2.13
CA CYS A 86 0.98 -3.99 1.96
C CYS A 86 -0.43 -3.48 1.63
N GLY A 87 -1.22 -4.21 0.82
CA GLY A 87 -2.59 -3.84 0.50
C GLY A 87 -3.53 -3.80 1.71
N ALA A 88 -3.35 -4.71 2.68
CA ALA A 88 -4.13 -4.74 3.91
C ALA A 88 -3.52 -3.86 5.03
N PHE A 89 -2.21 -3.64 5.01
CA PHE A 89 -1.50 -2.78 5.97
C PHE A 89 -1.84 -1.30 5.76
N THR A 90 -1.79 -0.80 4.52
CA THR A 90 -2.15 0.58 4.17
C THR A 90 -3.67 0.77 4.13
N THR A 91 -4.13 2.02 4.26
CA THR A 91 -5.56 2.32 4.24
C THR A 91 -5.87 3.61 3.50
N PHE A 92 -6.59 3.51 2.39
CA PHE A 92 -7.14 4.66 1.69
C PHE A 92 -8.46 5.15 2.34
N SER A 93 -9.23 4.23 2.91
CA SER A 93 -10.53 4.57 3.52
C SER A 93 -10.36 5.48 4.74
N ALA A 94 -9.45 5.15 5.67
CA ALA A 94 -9.18 6.00 6.83
C ALA A 94 -8.62 7.37 6.40
N PHE A 95 -7.70 7.40 5.43
CA PHE A 95 -7.20 8.64 4.84
C PHE A 95 -8.32 9.51 4.26
N SER A 96 -9.30 8.91 3.58
CA SER A 96 -10.44 9.62 3.03
C SER A 96 -11.39 10.16 4.10
N VAL A 97 -11.55 9.43 5.21
CA VAL A 97 -12.33 9.90 6.37
C VAL A 97 -11.67 11.12 7.00
N ASP A 98 -10.36 11.08 7.23
CA ASP A 98 -9.61 12.22 7.77
C ASP A 98 -9.78 13.48 6.88
N LEU A 99 -9.67 13.31 5.55
CA LEU A 99 -9.89 14.42 4.60
C LEU A 99 -11.34 14.97 4.67
N ALA A 100 -12.32 14.08 4.77
CA ALA A 100 -13.72 14.49 4.90
C ALA A 100 -13.97 15.25 6.21
N GLU A 101 -13.33 14.87 7.29
CA GLU A 101 -13.40 15.61 8.57
C GLU A 101 -12.80 17.00 8.47
N PHE A 102 -11.65 17.17 7.81
CA PHE A 102 -11.06 18.50 7.58
C PHE A 102 -12.02 19.41 6.78
N ILE A 103 -12.66 18.85 5.74
CA ILE A 103 -13.63 19.61 4.93
C ILE A 103 -14.84 20.00 5.78
N ARG A 104 -15.41 19.07 6.55
CA ARG A 104 -16.58 19.32 7.43
C ARG A 104 -16.30 20.38 8.50
N ASN A 105 -15.07 20.41 9.01
CA ASN A 105 -14.65 21.36 10.04
C ASN A 105 -14.14 22.69 9.47
N GLY A 106 -14.24 22.92 8.15
CA GLY A 106 -13.73 24.14 7.49
C GLY A 106 -12.21 24.26 7.45
N GLN A 107 -11.47 23.21 7.78
CA GLN A 107 -10.00 23.16 7.82
C GLN A 107 -9.39 22.81 6.47
N LEU A 108 -9.81 23.49 5.41
CA LEU A 108 -9.43 23.16 4.03
C LEU A 108 -7.93 23.17 3.79
N LEU A 109 -7.20 24.14 4.37
CA LEU A 109 -5.76 24.25 4.21
C LEU A 109 -5.03 23.07 4.86
N THR A 110 -5.48 22.63 6.05
CA THR A 110 -4.94 21.45 6.74
C THR A 110 -5.22 20.19 5.94
N GLY A 111 -6.44 20.00 5.45
CA GLY A 111 -6.81 18.87 4.59
C GLY A 111 -5.99 18.83 3.30
N PHE A 112 -5.80 19.97 2.64
CA PHE A 112 -4.99 20.05 1.43
C PHE A 112 -3.50 19.75 1.70
N SER A 113 -2.94 20.28 2.79
CA SER A 113 -1.56 19.97 3.20
C SER A 113 -1.38 18.49 3.55
N TYR A 114 -2.36 17.86 4.21
CA TYR A 114 -2.37 16.43 4.51
C TYR A 114 -2.39 15.58 3.24
N LEU A 115 -3.25 15.93 2.27
CA LEU A 115 -3.33 15.27 0.96
C LEU A 115 -1.97 15.32 0.24
N LEU A 116 -1.38 16.51 0.13
CA LEU A 116 -0.09 16.68 -0.54
C LEU A 116 1.04 15.97 0.20
N ALA A 117 1.15 16.15 1.52
CA ALA A 117 2.19 15.52 2.33
C ALA A 117 2.12 13.99 2.22
N SER A 118 0.94 13.41 2.37
CA SER A 118 0.75 11.95 2.26
C SER A 118 1.14 11.42 0.88
N SER A 119 0.76 12.13 -0.18
CA SER A 119 1.06 11.72 -1.55
C SER A 119 2.55 11.84 -1.87
N PHE A 120 3.16 13.00 -1.60
CA PHE A 120 4.56 13.24 -1.93
C PHE A 120 5.52 12.43 -1.07
N VAL A 121 5.30 12.38 0.25
CA VAL A 121 6.18 11.64 1.17
C VAL A 121 6.04 10.13 0.94
N GLY A 122 4.83 9.64 0.71
CA GLY A 122 4.60 8.23 0.37
C GLY A 122 5.29 7.83 -0.94
N LEU A 123 5.12 8.64 -1.99
CA LEU A 123 5.75 8.39 -3.29
C LEU A 123 7.27 8.48 -3.21
N TRP A 124 7.80 9.49 -2.54
CA TRP A 124 9.24 9.64 -2.29
C TRP A 124 9.80 8.45 -1.50
N GLY A 125 9.11 8.04 -0.42
CA GLY A 125 9.49 6.88 0.39
C GLY A 125 9.56 5.59 -0.43
N TYR A 126 8.59 5.37 -1.33
CA TYR A 126 8.59 4.22 -2.25
C TYR A 126 9.82 4.24 -3.17
N PHE A 127 10.05 5.34 -3.89
CA PHE A 127 11.15 5.41 -4.86
C PHE A 127 12.53 5.36 -4.19
N TYR A 128 12.70 6.05 -3.06
CA TYR A 128 13.92 6.05 -2.29
C TYR A 128 14.28 4.63 -1.80
N SER A 129 13.31 3.94 -1.21
CA SER A 129 13.50 2.58 -0.71
C SER A 129 13.83 1.59 -1.82
N LYS A 130 13.10 1.67 -2.95
CA LYS A 130 13.34 0.85 -4.13
C LYS A 130 14.75 1.05 -4.69
N GLN A 131 15.18 2.30 -4.87
CA GLN A 131 16.48 2.63 -5.47
C GLN A 131 17.65 2.19 -4.58
N ARG A 132 17.57 2.42 -3.27
CA ARG A 132 18.63 2.04 -2.32
C ARG A 132 18.92 0.54 -2.33
N LEU A 133 17.90 -0.28 -2.45
CA LEU A 133 18.06 -1.74 -2.44
C LEU A 133 18.45 -2.30 -3.81
N SER A 134 17.91 -1.76 -4.89
CA SER A 134 18.30 -2.16 -6.24
C SER A 134 19.81 -1.97 -6.48
N ILE A 135 20.39 -0.86 -6.00
CA ILE A 135 21.83 -0.60 -6.08
C ILE A 135 22.65 -1.60 -5.23
N ARG A 136 22.16 -1.94 -4.02
CA ARG A 136 22.84 -2.92 -3.15
C ARG A 136 22.85 -4.33 -3.72
N MET A 137 21.83 -4.72 -4.45
CA MET A 137 21.75 -6.04 -5.10
C MET A 137 22.62 -6.12 -6.35
N ALA A 138 22.79 -5.02 -7.08
CA ALA A 138 23.63 -4.95 -8.26
C ALA A 138 25.14 -4.92 -7.93
N SER A 139 25.52 -4.62 -6.68
CA SER A 139 26.92 -4.55 -6.22
C SER A 139 27.42 -5.85 -5.56
N LYS A 140 26.61 -6.91 -5.54
CA LYS A 140 26.97 -8.26 -5.07
C LYS A 140 26.99 -9.26 -6.22
#